data_06b89172c54c11c84694c29b703ef600
#
_entry.id   06b89172c54c11c84694c29b703ef600
#
_cell.length_a   1.000
_cell.length_b   1.000
_cell.length_c   1.000
_cell.angle_alpha   90.00
_cell.angle_beta   90.00
_cell.angle_gamma   90.00
#
_symmetry.space_group_name_H-M   'P 1'
#
loop_
_entity.id
_entity.type
_entity.pdbx_description
1 polymer ?
#
loop_
_entity_poly.entity_id
_entity_poly.type
_entity_poly.pdbx_seq_one_letter_code
_entity_poly.pdbx_strand_id
1 'polypeptide(L)'
;VLMFGWEYPPHVYGGLATANFGISEGLHAQGDIETILCLPHPFGDEDHTYAEIVAMNHVPIAYRELSYDYVKSRLGNIMSPELYFKLREHIYADFNYMHVNDLGAMDFAGGYPSNLHEEINNYSIIAGVVARTYDFDIIHAHDWLTYPAGIHAKRVSGKPLCIHVHATDFDRSRGKVNPTVYGIEKDGMDNADCIMCVSELTRQTVINQYHQDPRKVFTVHNAVYPLAKDIADMPR
;
A
#
# COMPACT_ATOMS: atom_id res chain seq x y z
N VAL A 1 -10.60 -8.56 4.06
CA VAL A 1 -9.91 -7.30 3.76
C VAL A 1 -8.66 -7.59 2.96
N LEU A 2 -8.45 -6.93 1.81
CA LEU A 2 -7.17 -6.93 1.11
C LEU A 2 -6.35 -5.73 1.60
N MET A 3 -5.30 -6.01 2.40
CA MET A 3 -4.47 -5.00 3.04
C MET A 3 -3.13 -4.88 2.32
N PHE A 4 -2.75 -3.67 1.94
CA PHE A 4 -1.44 -3.36 1.38
C PHE A 4 -0.56 -2.72 2.44
N GLY A 5 0.45 -3.46 2.90
CA GLY A 5 1.48 -3.01 3.83
C GLY A 5 2.84 -2.89 3.14
N TRP A 6 3.82 -2.33 3.84
CA TRP A 6 5.20 -2.24 3.35
C TRP A 6 6.17 -3.04 4.21
N GLU A 7 5.89 -3.13 5.49
CA GLU A 7 6.69 -3.83 6.49
C GLU A 7 5.80 -4.51 7.53
N TYR A 8 6.30 -5.57 8.16
CA TYR A 8 5.60 -6.35 9.18
C TYR A 8 6.60 -7.01 10.13
N PRO A 9 6.29 -7.18 11.44
CA PRO A 9 7.20 -7.84 12.37
C PRO A 9 7.52 -9.30 11.94
N PRO A 10 8.76 -9.78 12.22
CA PRO A 10 9.79 -9.18 13.07
C PRO A 10 10.65 -8.10 12.38
N HIS A 11 10.48 -7.87 11.08
CA HIS A 11 11.25 -6.90 10.29
C HIS A 11 10.64 -5.50 10.40
N VAL A 12 11.13 -4.72 11.36
CA VAL A 12 10.62 -3.40 11.69
C VAL A 12 11.63 -2.33 11.28
N TYR A 13 11.31 -1.57 10.25
CA TYR A 13 12.10 -0.42 9.81
C TYR A 13 11.51 0.91 10.34
N GLY A 14 10.22 0.89 10.72
CA GLY A 14 9.49 2.04 11.22
C GLY A 14 8.22 1.67 11.98
N GLY A 15 7.43 2.68 12.33
CA GLY A 15 6.17 2.49 13.06
C GLY A 15 5.08 1.75 12.26
N LEU A 16 5.23 1.68 10.95
CA LEU A 16 4.24 1.07 10.06
C LEU A 16 4.12 -0.45 10.28
N ALA A 17 5.25 -1.14 10.53
CA ALA A 17 5.25 -2.57 10.82
C ALA A 17 4.39 -2.90 12.07
N THR A 18 4.62 -2.16 13.16
CA THR A 18 3.86 -2.33 14.41
C THR A 18 2.37 -1.99 14.21
N ALA A 19 2.08 -0.95 13.43
CA ALA A 19 0.70 -0.57 13.12
C ALA A 19 -0.01 -1.64 12.29
N ASN A 20 0.62 -2.17 11.24
CA ASN A 20 0.06 -3.25 10.41
C ASN A 20 -0.24 -4.49 11.24
N PHE A 21 0.69 -4.89 12.14
CA PHE A 21 0.48 -6.01 13.04
C PHE A 21 -0.72 -5.79 13.96
N GLY A 22 -0.74 -4.67 14.69
CA GLY A 22 -1.82 -4.38 15.65
C GLY A 22 -3.18 -4.21 14.98
N ILE A 23 -3.24 -3.68 13.74
CA ILE A 23 -4.47 -3.60 12.97
C ILE A 23 -4.93 -5.00 12.54
N SER A 24 -4.03 -5.85 12.05
CA SER A 24 -4.36 -7.24 11.69
C SER A 24 -4.90 -8.02 12.90
N GLU A 25 -4.25 -7.90 14.06
CA GLU A 25 -4.71 -8.48 15.32
C GLU A 25 -6.10 -7.94 15.71
N GLY A 26 -6.29 -6.63 15.64
CA GLY A 26 -7.57 -5.99 15.99
C GLY A 26 -8.71 -6.38 15.04
N LEU A 27 -8.45 -6.54 13.76
CA LEU A 27 -9.41 -7.03 12.78
C LEU A 27 -9.75 -8.50 13.04
N HIS A 28 -8.74 -9.35 13.24
CA HIS A 28 -8.92 -10.76 13.57
C HIS A 28 -9.76 -10.97 14.87
N ALA A 29 -9.55 -10.11 15.86
CA ALA A 29 -10.30 -10.17 17.13
C ALA A 29 -11.80 -9.88 16.99
N GLN A 30 -12.26 -9.30 15.87
CA GLN A 30 -13.70 -9.15 15.58
C GLN A 30 -14.38 -10.49 15.28
N GLY A 31 -13.62 -11.51 14.83
CA GLY A 31 -14.09 -12.87 14.63
C GLY A 31 -14.75 -13.13 13.27
N ASP A 32 -15.12 -12.13 12.52
CA ASP A 32 -15.76 -12.22 11.20
C ASP A 32 -14.96 -11.51 10.09
N ILE A 33 -13.73 -11.06 10.38
CA ILE A 33 -12.87 -10.35 9.43
C ILE A 33 -11.61 -11.17 9.16
N GLU A 34 -11.43 -11.56 7.92
CA GLU A 34 -10.20 -12.16 7.41
C GLU A 34 -9.34 -11.09 6.73
N THR A 35 -8.03 -11.11 7.01
CA THR A 35 -7.07 -10.16 6.44
C THR A 35 -6.09 -10.89 5.53
N ILE A 36 -6.00 -10.43 4.28
CA ILE A 36 -4.99 -10.81 3.30
C ILE A 36 -3.99 -9.66 3.25
N LEU A 37 -2.82 -9.83 3.86
CA LEU A 37 -1.78 -8.81 3.95
C LEU A 37 -0.74 -9.01 2.84
N CYS A 38 -0.70 -8.08 1.91
CA CYS A 38 0.31 -8.03 0.86
C CYS A 38 1.55 -7.28 1.36
N LEU A 39 2.73 -7.89 1.20
CA LEU A 39 4.02 -7.28 1.52
C LEU A 39 4.94 -7.36 0.30
N PRO A 40 5.74 -6.31 -0.01
CA PRO A 40 6.65 -6.35 -1.16
C PRO A 40 7.65 -7.49 -1.05
N HIS A 41 8.30 -7.63 0.11
CA HIS A 41 9.34 -8.62 0.38
C HIS A 41 9.26 -9.14 1.82
N PRO A 42 8.37 -10.10 2.11
CA PRO A 42 8.43 -10.82 3.38
C PRO A 42 9.66 -11.76 3.39
N PHE A 43 10.19 -12.01 4.58
CA PHE A 43 11.40 -12.82 4.81
C PHE A 43 11.06 -14.28 5.12
N GLY A 44 9.80 -14.57 5.39
CA GLY A 44 9.29 -15.92 5.64
C GLY A 44 9.29 -16.33 7.12
N ASP A 45 9.58 -15.40 8.02
CA ASP A 45 9.53 -15.56 9.48
C ASP A 45 8.49 -14.65 10.14
N GLU A 46 7.63 -14.01 9.33
CA GLU A 46 6.52 -13.20 9.80
C GLU A 46 5.45 -14.06 10.49
N ASP A 47 4.77 -13.48 11.47
CA ASP A 47 3.67 -14.13 12.18
C ASP A 47 2.38 -14.14 11.32
N HIS A 48 1.92 -15.33 10.96
CA HIS A 48 0.70 -15.55 10.17
C HIS A 48 -0.57 -15.71 11.02
N THR A 49 -0.51 -15.46 12.34
CA THR A 49 -1.64 -15.71 13.25
C THR A 49 -2.86 -14.84 12.91
N TYR A 50 -2.64 -13.60 12.49
CA TYR A 50 -3.70 -12.59 12.33
C TYR A 50 -3.98 -12.20 10.88
N ALA A 51 -3.17 -12.65 9.94
CA ALA A 51 -3.34 -12.37 8.52
C ALA A 51 -2.74 -13.46 7.64
N GLU A 52 -3.35 -13.73 6.49
CA GLU A 52 -2.70 -14.44 5.40
C GLU A 52 -1.70 -13.49 4.74
N ILE A 53 -0.40 -13.84 4.75
CA ILE A 53 0.65 -13.00 4.17
C ILE A 53 0.90 -13.41 2.73
N VAL A 54 0.72 -12.46 1.82
CA VAL A 54 1.02 -12.62 0.39
C VAL A 54 2.37 -11.96 0.08
N ALA A 55 3.35 -12.78 -0.27
CA ALA A 55 4.66 -12.35 -0.73
C ALA A 55 4.57 -11.83 -2.16
N MET A 56 4.59 -10.52 -2.37
CA MET A 56 4.42 -9.91 -3.69
C MET A 56 5.58 -10.24 -4.63
N ASN A 57 6.79 -10.44 -4.09
CA ASN A 57 7.96 -10.92 -4.83
C ASN A 57 7.86 -12.39 -5.29
N HIS A 58 6.83 -13.12 -4.88
CA HIS A 58 6.55 -14.48 -5.33
C HIS A 58 5.32 -14.57 -6.23
N VAL A 59 4.61 -13.47 -6.48
CA VAL A 59 3.42 -13.47 -7.35
C VAL A 59 3.86 -13.49 -8.81
N PRO A 60 3.56 -14.55 -9.57
CA PRO A 60 3.89 -14.62 -11.00
C PRO A 60 3.06 -13.59 -11.79
N ILE A 61 3.70 -12.87 -12.68
CA ILE A 61 3.05 -11.87 -13.52
C ILE A 61 2.97 -12.40 -14.94
N ALA A 62 1.75 -12.50 -15.48
CA ALA A 62 1.58 -12.83 -16.88
C ALA A 62 2.14 -11.69 -17.75
N TYR A 63 2.93 -12.05 -18.78
CA TYR A 63 3.55 -11.10 -19.69
C TYR A 63 2.59 -10.03 -20.24
N ARG A 64 1.35 -10.41 -20.55
CA ARG A 64 0.31 -9.49 -21.02
C ARG A 64 -0.07 -8.44 -19.97
N GLU A 65 -0.18 -8.85 -18.71
CA GLU A 65 -0.56 -7.98 -17.60
C GLU A 65 0.55 -6.98 -17.31
N LEU A 66 1.77 -7.46 -17.25
CA LEU A 66 2.94 -6.63 -17.01
C LEU A 66 3.08 -5.55 -18.08
N SER A 67 3.03 -5.92 -19.36
CA SER A 67 3.19 -4.98 -20.46
C SER A 67 2.11 -3.90 -20.49
N TYR A 68 0.85 -4.28 -20.34
CA TYR A 68 -0.27 -3.34 -20.35
C TYR A 68 -0.28 -2.45 -19.11
N ASP A 69 -0.16 -3.04 -17.94
CA ASP A 69 -0.23 -2.32 -16.68
C ASP A 69 0.99 -1.42 -16.48
N TYR A 70 2.17 -1.86 -16.89
CA TYR A 70 3.38 -1.03 -16.88
C TYR A 70 3.19 0.25 -17.70
N VAL A 71 2.75 0.13 -18.94
CA VAL A 71 2.54 1.30 -19.80
C VAL A 71 1.41 2.19 -19.28
N LYS A 72 0.34 1.60 -18.78
CA LYS A 72 -0.78 2.33 -18.18
C LYS A 72 -0.37 3.08 -16.91
N SER A 73 0.50 2.50 -16.08
CA SER A 73 1.02 3.18 -14.89
C SER A 73 1.87 4.40 -15.24
N ARG A 74 2.59 4.35 -16.38
CA ARG A 74 3.41 5.47 -16.88
C ARG A 74 2.61 6.56 -17.58
N LEU A 75 1.60 6.18 -18.33
CA LEU A 75 0.84 7.09 -19.19
C LEU A 75 -0.58 7.42 -18.65
N GLY A 76 -0.96 6.83 -17.51
CA GLY A 76 -2.23 7.14 -16.86
C GLY A 76 -3.46 6.90 -17.74
N ASN A 77 -4.44 7.79 -17.63
CA ASN A 77 -5.71 7.68 -18.35
C ASN A 77 -5.59 7.96 -19.87
N ILE A 78 -4.41 8.31 -20.36
CA ILE A 78 -4.15 8.51 -21.81
C ILE A 78 -4.03 7.14 -22.52
N MET A 79 -3.76 6.06 -21.75
CA MET A 79 -3.58 4.73 -22.34
C MET A 79 -4.92 4.08 -22.69
N SER A 80 -5.27 4.09 -23.97
CA SER A 80 -6.31 3.22 -24.52
C SER A 80 -5.73 1.88 -24.97
N PRO A 81 -6.57 0.82 -25.07
CA PRO A 81 -6.12 -0.45 -25.67
C PRO A 81 -5.53 -0.29 -27.08
N GLU A 82 -6.07 0.59 -27.90
CA GLU A 82 -5.57 0.85 -29.26
C GLU A 82 -4.20 1.51 -29.23
N LEU A 83 -3.99 2.48 -28.32
CA LEU A 83 -2.69 3.11 -28.13
C LEU A 83 -1.66 2.11 -27.62
N TYR A 84 -2.05 1.23 -26.69
CA TYR A 84 -1.20 0.14 -26.22
C TYR A 84 -0.70 -0.74 -27.37
N PHE A 85 -1.61 -1.20 -28.25
CA PHE A 85 -1.23 -2.06 -29.38
C PHE A 85 -0.30 -1.34 -30.37
N LYS A 86 -0.44 -0.04 -30.57
CA LYS A 86 0.46 0.77 -31.41
C LYS A 86 1.85 0.94 -30.80
N LEU A 87 1.94 1.03 -29.48
CA LEU A 87 3.19 1.21 -28.74
C LEU A 87 3.84 -0.13 -28.36
N ARG A 88 3.17 -1.23 -28.61
CA ARG A 88 3.58 -2.57 -28.18
C ARG A 88 5.02 -2.92 -28.55
N GLU A 89 5.50 -2.55 -29.73
CA GLU A 89 6.85 -2.83 -30.18
C GLU A 89 7.90 -2.08 -29.35
N HIS A 90 7.59 -0.86 -28.90
CA HIS A 90 8.47 -0.09 -28.02
C HIS A 90 8.44 -0.62 -26.58
N ILE A 91 7.29 -1.08 -26.13
CA ILE A 91 7.13 -1.69 -24.81
C ILE A 91 7.96 -2.97 -24.67
N TYR A 92 8.13 -3.75 -25.73
CA TYR A 92 8.99 -4.94 -25.73
C TYR A 92 10.46 -4.61 -25.43
N ALA A 93 10.95 -3.45 -25.84
CA ALA A 93 12.30 -3.02 -25.52
C ALA A 93 12.44 -2.67 -24.02
N ASP A 94 11.47 -1.95 -23.45
CA ASP A 94 11.46 -1.59 -22.03
C ASP A 94 11.28 -2.83 -21.13
N PHE A 95 10.55 -3.83 -21.58
CA PHE A 95 10.31 -5.06 -20.83
C PHE A 95 11.61 -5.82 -20.48
N ASN A 96 12.60 -5.78 -21.33
CA ASN A 96 13.91 -6.41 -21.09
C ASN A 96 14.71 -5.73 -19.95
N TYR A 97 14.30 -4.56 -19.51
CA TYR A 97 14.90 -3.84 -18.38
C TYR A 97 14.15 -4.04 -17.04
N MET A 98 12.99 -4.69 -17.06
CA MET A 98 12.30 -5.02 -15.81
C MET A 98 12.95 -6.25 -15.18
N HIS A 99 13.38 -6.11 -13.96
CA HIS A 99 13.96 -7.21 -13.18
C HIS A 99 12.86 -8.20 -12.79
N VAL A 100 12.62 -9.18 -13.68
CA VAL A 100 11.74 -10.32 -13.41
C VAL A 100 12.65 -11.51 -13.12
N ASN A 101 12.44 -12.18 -12.01
CA ASN A 101 13.21 -13.35 -11.61
C ASN A 101 12.81 -14.61 -12.38
N ASP A 102 13.50 -15.72 -12.14
CA ASP A 102 13.27 -17.01 -12.82
C ASP A 102 11.85 -17.57 -12.61
N LEU A 103 11.10 -17.07 -11.64
CA LEU A 103 9.71 -17.44 -11.36
C LEU A 103 8.71 -16.59 -12.14
N GLY A 104 9.16 -15.60 -12.90
CA GLY A 104 8.30 -14.62 -13.57
C GLY A 104 7.71 -13.59 -12.62
N ALA A 105 8.28 -13.41 -11.43
CA ALA A 105 7.87 -12.44 -10.43
C ALA A 105 8.88 -11.28 -10.34
N MET A 106 8.43 -10.12 -9.86
CA MET A 106 9.30 -8.96 -9.64
C MET A 106 10.08 -9.08 -8.34
N ASP A 107 11.36 -8.71 -8.36
CA ASP A 107 12.17 -8.64 -7.15
C ASP A 107 11.94 -7.33 -6.40
N PHE A 108 12.05 -7.40 -5.07
CA PHE A 108 12.04 -6.27 -4.17
C PHE A 108 13.20 -6.38 -3.20
N ALA A 109 13.86 -5.26 -2.92
CA ALA A 109 15.00 -5.23 -1.99
C ALA A 109 14.56 -5.38 -0.52
N GLY A 110 13.31 -5.05 -0.21
CA GLY A 110 12.82 -4.90 1.16
C GLY A 110 13.27 -3.57 1.80
N GLY A 111 12.56 -3.12 2.82
CA GLY A 111 12.84 -1.84 3.48
C GLY A 111 12.68 -0.62 2.58
N TYR A 112 13.64 0.30 2.63
CA TYR A 112 13.58 1.59 1.91
C TYR A 112 14.81 1.79 1.01
N PRO A 113 14.86 1.12 -0.15
CA PRO A 113 16.00 1.18 -1.06
C PRO A 113 16.09 2.52 -1.82
N SER A 114 17.21 2.74 -2.51
CA SER A 114 17.42 3.96 -3.30
C SER A 114 16.49 4.09 -4.51
N ASN A 115 15.99 2.96 -5.04
CA ASN A 115 15.03 2.87 -6.15
C ASN A 115 13.57 2.75 -5.66
N LEU A 116 13.25 3.27 -4.48
CA LEU A 116 11.95 3.12 -3.82
C LEU A 116 10.75 3.44 -4.71
N HIS A 117 10.83 4.48 -5.54
CA HIS A 117 9.74 4.83 -6.46
C HIS A 117 9.47 3.76 -7.54
N GLU A 118 10.51 3.06 -7.99
CA GLU A 118 10.39 1.95 -8.90
C GLU A 118 9.70 0.77 -8.19
N GLU A 119 10.10 0.45 -6.97
CA GLU A 119 9.48 -0.60 -6.17
C GLU A 119 8.00 -0.32 -5.86
N ILE A 120 7.63 0.93 -5.57
CA ILE A 120 6.23 1.33 -5.41
C ILE A 120 5.44 1.08 -6.70
N ASN A 121 6.01 1.40 -7.86
CA ASN A 121 5.37 1.14 -9.14
C ASN A 121 5.19 -0.37 -9.40
N ASN A 122 6.25 -1.15 -9.17
CA ASN A 122 6.21 -2.60 -9.31
C ASN A 122 5.18 -3.24 -8.37
N TYR A 123 5.14 -2.79 -7.12
CA TYR A 123 4.16 -3.20 -6.13
C TYR A 123 2.72 -2.93 -6.60
N SER A 124 2.49 -1.75 -7.19
CA SER A 124 1.20 -1.39 -7.78
C SER A 124 0.78 -2.31 -8.93
N ILE A 125 1.71 -2.72 -9.79
CA ILE A 125 1.42 -3.63 -10.91
C ILE A 125 0.97 -4.99 -10.37
N ILE A 126 1.72 -5.55 -9.41
CA ILE A 126 1.41 -6.85 -8.80
C ILE A 126 0.09 -6.80 -8.03
N ALA A 127 -0.22 -5.68 -7.38
CA ALA A 127 -1.50 -5.49 -6.68
C ALA A 127 -2.71 -5.72 -7.60
N GLY A 128 -2.61 -5.35 -8.87
CA GLY A 128 -3.64 -5.64 -9.87
C GLY A 128 -3.79 -7.15 -10.16
N VAL A 129 -2.71 -7.94 -10.10
CA VAL A 129 -2.76 -9.40 -10.24
C VAL A 129 -3.44 -10.02 -9.02
N VAL A 130 -2.99 -9.64 -7.82
CA VAL A 130 -3.55 -10.11 -6.54
C VAL A 130 -5.05 -9.79 -6.44
N ALA A 131 -5.46 -8.58 -6.81
CA ALA A 131 -6.85 -8.17 -6.77
C ALA A 131 -7.77 -8.94 -7.75
N ARG A 132 -7.22 -9.63 -8.74
CA ARG A 132 -7.96 -10.56 -9.63
C ARG A 132 -7.99 -11.98 -9.10
N THR A 133 -7.04 -12.35 -8.24
CA THR A 133 -6.82 -13.73 -7.79
C THR A 133 -7.55 -14.02 -6.48
N TYR A 134 -7.56 -13.04 -5.56
CA TYR A 134 -8.14 -13.20 -4.24
C TYR A 134 -9.57 -12.66 -4.18
N ASP A 135 -10.41 -13.28 -3.36
CA ASP A 135 -11.73 -12.76 -3.01
C ASP A 135 -11.65 -11.90 -1.74
N PHE A 136 -12.20 -10.70 -1.80
CA PHE A 136 -12.20 -9.73 -0.70
C PHE A 136 -13.31 -8.69 -0.89
N ASP A 137 -13.68 -7.99 0.18
CA ASP A 137 -14.75 -7.00 0.16
C ASP A 137 -14.27 -5.56 0.13
N ILE A 138 -13.12 -5.29 0.75
CA ILE A 138 -12.56 -3.94 0.91
C ILE A 138 -11.05 -3.96 0.75
N ILE A 139 -10.52 -2.86 0.20
CA ILE A 139 -9.09 -2.61 0.06
C ILE A 139 -8.67 -1.65 1.16
N HIS A 140 -7.56 -1.98 1.86
CA HIS A 140 -6.97 -1.14 2.90
C HIS A 140 -5.50 -0.90 2.59
N ALA A 141 -5.12 0.34 2.28
CA ALA A 141 -3.75 0.71 1.91
C ALA A 141 -3.13 1.65 2.95
N HIS A 142 -1.89 1.35 3.38
CA HIS A 142 -1.20 2.01 4.49
C HIS A 142 -0.07 2.91 4.00
N ASP A 143 -0.21 4.21 4.19
CA ASP A 143 0.73 5.26 3.78
C ASP A 143 1.00 5.32 2.26
N TRP A 144 1.67 6.37 1.83
CA TRP A 144 1.91 6.73 0.44
C TRP A 144 2.60 5.63 -0.39
N LEU A 145 3.39 4.78 0.24
CA LEU A 145 4.09 3.66 -0.42
C LEU A 145 3.10 2.66 -1.05
N THR A 146 1.92 2.51 -0.45
CA THR A 146 0.95 1.49 -0.83
C THR A 146 -0.28 2.07 -1.56
N TYR A 147 -0.45 3.39 -1.59
CA TYR A 147 -1.61 4.00 -2.25
C TYR A 147 -1.71 3.67 -3.73
N PRO A 148 -0.62 3.67 -4.53
CA PRO A 148 -0.70 3.24 -5.93
C PRO A 148 -1.20 1.80 -6.08
N ALA A 149 -0.80 0.89 -5.18
CA ALA A 149 -1.29 -0.50 -5.15
C ALA A 149 -2.80 -0.55 -4.85
N GLY A 150 -3.25 0.19 -3.84
CA GLY A 150 -4.67 0.29 -3.49
C GLY A 150 -5.53 0.85 -4.63
N ILE A 151 -5.05 1.90 -5.31
CA ILE A 151 -5.75 2.49 -6.48
C ILE A 151 -5.85 1.46 -7.61
N HIS A 152 -4.78 0.74 -7.90
CA HIS A 152 -4.78 -0.26 -8.97
C HIS A 152 -5.72 -1.43 -8.63
N ALA A 153 -5.66 -1.93 -7.40
CA ALA A 153 -6.57 -2.98 -6.93
C ALA A 153 -8.04 -2.54 -7.03
N LYS A 154 -8.36 -1.29 -6.64
CA LYS A 154 -9.71 -0.71 -6.81
C LYS A 154 -10.15 -0.68 -8.27
N ARG A 155 -9.28 -0.24 -9.18
CA ARG A 155 -9.60 -0.20 -10.63
C ARG A 155 -9.89 -1.56 -11.21
N VAL A 156 -9.20 -2.59 -10.74
CA VAL A 156 -9.32 -3.97 -11.25
C VAL A 156 -10.54 -4.67 -10.66
N SER A 157 -10.75 -4.55 -9.36
CA SER A 157 -11.79 -5.29 -8.63
C SER A 157 -13.13 -4.57 -8.54
N GLY A 158 -13.12 -3.23 -8.62
CA GLY A 158 -14.29 -2.39 -8.34
C GLY A 158 -14.65 -2.29 -6.86
N LYS A 159 -13.85 -2.89 -5.96
CA LYS A 159 -14.07 -2.86 -4.51
C LYS A 159 -13.66 -1.50 -3.92
N PRO A 160 -14.28 -1.07 -2.81
CA PRO A 160 -13.98 0.21 -2.17
C PRO A 160 -12.55 0.24 -1.61
N LEU A 161 -11.92 1.42 -1.70
CA LEU A 161 -10.58 1.69 -1.19
C LEU A 161 -10.67 2.55 0.07
N CYS A 162 -10.15 2.01 1.17
CA CYS A 162 -9.84 2.76 2.36
C CYS A 162 -8.33 2.98 2.44
N ILE A 163 -7.87 4.20 2.66
CA ILE A 163 -6.47 4.48 2.93
C ILE A 163 -6.26 4.87 4.38
N HIS A 164 -5.11 4.50 4.92
CA HIS A 164 -4.72 4.81 6.29
C HIS A 164 -3.49 5.74 6.28
N VAL A 165 -3.66 6.94 6.81
CA VAL A 165 -2.63 7.98 6.86
C VAL A 165 -1.97 7.93 8.23
N HIS A 166 -0.78 7.31 8.30
CA HIS A 166 0.01 7.26 9.55
C HIS A 166 0.82 8.54 9.74
N ALA A 167 1.33 9.11 8.65
CA ALA A 167 1.94 10.43 8.61
C ALA A 167 1.86 10.98 7.18
N THR A 168 1.83 12.29 7.04
CA THR A 168 1.94 12.95 5.73
C THR A 168 3.36 13.45 5.49
N ASP A 169 3.68 13.83 4.25
CA ASP A 169 4.97 14.46 3.96
C ASP A 169 5.12 15.83 4.64
N PHE A 170 4.03 16.51 5.00
CA PHE A 170 4.07 17.69 5.86
C PHE A 170 4.66 17.40 7.23
N ASP A 171 4.33 16.24 7.83
CA ASP A 171 4.85 15.82 9.11
C ASP A 171 6.33 15.44 9.00
N ARG A 172 6.69 14.65 7.99
CA ARG A 172 8.06 14.15 7.77
C ARG A 172 9.05 15.26 7.40
N SER A 173 8.61 16.23 6.59
CA SER A 173 9.45 17.30 6.04
C SER A 173 9.41 18.61 6.84
N ARG A 174 8.62 18.66 7.93
CA ARG A 174 8.35 19.90 8.69
C ARG A 174 7.81 21.02 7.78
N GLY A 175 6.91 20.64 6.86
CA GLY A 175 6.27 21.57 5.93
C GLY A 175 7.05 21.86 4.63
N LYS A 176 8.25 21.30 4.45
CA LYS A 176 9.02 21.38 3.19
C LYS A 176 8.72 20.18 2.30
N VAL A 177 7.50 20.10 1.80
CA VAL A 177 6.96 18.90 1.12
C VAL A 177 7.75 18.55 -0.13
N ASN A 178 8.03 17.27 -0.31
CA ASN A 178 8.54 16.72 -1.57
C ASN A 178 7.39 16.64 -2.58
N PRO A 179 7.46 17.33 -3.73
CA PRO A 179 6.36 17.37 -4.69
C PRO A 179 5.94 15.99 -5.22
N THR A 180 6.88 15.05 -5.35
CA THR A 180 6.60 13.70 -5.82
C THR A 180 5.81 12.92 -4.77
N VAL A 181 6.23 12.95 -3.50
CA VAL A 181 5.53 12.28 -2.40
C VAL A 181 4.15 12.89 -2.21
N TYR A 182 4.06 14.22 -2.19
CA TYR A 182 2.78 14.93 -2.13
C TYR A 182 1.83 14.52 -3.25
N GLY A 183 2.34 14.37 -4.47
CA GLY A 183 1.55 13.94 -5.62
C GLY A 183 0.97 12.54 -5.42
N ILE A 184 1.77 11.58 -4.91
CA ILE A 184 1.33 10.22 -4.61
C ILE A 184 0.30 10.21 -3.47
N GLU A 185 0.57 10.94 -2.38
CA GLU A 185 -0.37 11.09 -1.26
C GLU A 185 -1.70 11.67 -1.72
N LYS A 186 -1.65 12.75 -2.51
CA LYS A 186 -2.84 13.42 -3.06
C LYS A 186 -3.64 12.49 -3.97
N ASP A 187 -2.99 11.76 -4.87
CA ASP A 187 -3.65 10.80 -5.78
C ASP A 187 -4.31 9.66 -5.00
N GLY A 188 -3.63 9.14 -3.96
CA GLY A 188 -4.20 8.16 -3.04
C GLY A 188 -5.47 8.67 -2.37
N MET A 189 -5.39 9.86 -1.79
CA MET A 189 -6.51 10.50 -1.11
C MET A 189 -7.69 10.82 -2.05
N ASP A 190 -7.41 11.28 -3.27
CA ASP A 190 -8.45 11.62 -4.25
C ASP A 190 -9.22 10.38 -4.73
N ASN A 191 -8.53 9.23 -4.86
CA ASN A 191 -9.13 7.98 -5.31
C ASN A 191 -9.77 7.14 -4.19
N ALA A 192 -9.51 7.47 -2.92
CA ALA A 192 -10.05 6.75 -1.77
C ALA A 192 -11.55 7.06 -1.55
N ASP A 193 -12.30 6.02 -1.17
CA ASP A 193 -13.69 6.14 -0.70
C ASP A 193 -13.74 6.52 0.79
N CYS A 194 -12.72 6.11 1.56
CA CYS A 194 -12.54 6.42 2.97
C CYS A 194 -11.08 6.74 3.28
N ILE A 195 -10.84 7.73 4.13
CA ILE A 195 -9.51 8.12 4.59
C ILE A 195 -9.50 8.06 6.11
N MET A 196 -8.71 7.14 6.67
CA MET A 196 -8.46 7.05 8.10
C MET A 196 -7.17 7.77 8.46
N CYS A 197 -7.22 8.63 9.48
CA CYS A 197 -6.08 9.39 9.97
C CYS A 197 -5.82 9.01 11.43
N VAL A 198 -4.57 8.78 11.79
CA VAL A 198 -4.20 8.34 13.16
C VAL A 198 -4.41 9.39 14.26
N SER A 199 -4.70 10.63 13.88
CA SER A 199 -4.99 11.71 14.83
C SER A 199 -5.87 12.79 14.19
N GLU A 200 -6.49 13.61 15.06
CA GLU A 200 -7.22 14.79 14.58
C GLU A 200 -6.29 15.80 13.90
N LEU A 201 -5.04 15.91 14.35
CA LEU A 201 -4.03 16.74 13.69
C LEU A 201 -3.78 16.28 12.24
N THR A 202 -3.56 15.00 12.04
CA THR A 202 -3.38 14.40 10.71
C THR A 202 -4.63 14.60 9.86
N ARG A 203 -5.83 14.41 10.45
CA ARG A 203 -7.11 14.67 9.77
C ARG A 203 -7.21 16.11 9.27
N GLN A 204 -6.88 17.09 10.11
CA GLN A 204 -6.88 18.51 9.70
C GLN A 204 -5.86 18.80 8.62
N THR A 205 -4.69 18.18 8.65
CA THR A 205 -3.69 18.30 7.57
C THR A 205 -4.25 17.74 6.27
N VAL A 206 -4.87 16.58 6.28
CA VAL A 206 -5.49 15.95 5.10
C VAL A 206 -6.58 16.83 4.50
N ILE A 207 -7.46 17.39 5.33
CA ILE A 207 -8.53 18.28 4.85
C ILE A 207 -7.96 19.58 4.29
N ASN A 208 -7.06 20.24 5.02
CA ASN A 208 -6.63 21.58 4.71
C ASN A 208 -5.51 21.64 3.65
N GLN A 209 -4.55 20.70 3.68
CA GLN A 209 -3.37 20.72 2.80
C GLN A 209 -3.57 19.88 1.53
N TYR A 210 -4.34 18.77 1.63
CA TYR A 210 -4.67 17.91 0.49
C TYR A 210 -6.06 18.19 -0.08
N HIS A 211 -6.81 19.13 0.52
CA HIS A 211 -8.14 19.57 0.08
C HIS A 211 -9.15 18.43 -0.06
N GLN A 212 -9.15 17.53 0.93
CA GLN A 212 -10.05 16.40 0.93
C GLN A 212 -11.42 16.73 1.55
N ASP A 213 -12.46 16.07 1.03
CA ASP A 213 -13.82 16.21 1.58
C ASP A 213 -13.88 15.69 3.01
N PRO A 214 -14.22 16.52 4.01
CA PRO A 214 -14.29 16.10 5.41
C PRO A 214 -15.23 14.92 5.69
N ARG A 215 -16.20 14.66 4.79
CA ARG A 215 -17.18 13.57 4.94
C ARG A 215 -16.58 12.19 4.73
N LYS A 216 -15.44 12.09 4.04
CA LYS A 216 -14.73 10.81 3.85
C LYS A 216 -13.46 10.69 4.70
N VAL A 217 -13.15 11.67 5.56
CA VAL A 217 -11.93 11.69 6.38
C VAL A 217 -12.30 11.49 7.85
N PHE A 218 -11.78 10.42 8.45
CA PHE A 218 -12.09 10.01 9.80
C PHE A 218 -10.83 9.92 10.66
N THR A 219 -10.94 10.23 11.96
CA THR A 219 -9.87 10.00 12.92
C THR A 219 -10.03 8.61 13.52
N VAL A 220 -8.99 7.78 13.38
CA VAL A 220 -8.88 6.44 13.96
C VAL A 220 -7.53 6.35 14.66
N HIS A 221 -7.51 6.48 15.97
CA HIS A 221 -6.28 6.48 16.75
C HIS A 221 -5.59 5.12 16.73
N ASN A 222 -4.27 5.12 16.66
CA ASN A 222 -3.49 3.93 16.93
C ASN A 222 -3.71 3.47 18.38
N ALA A 223 -3.79 2.15 18.56
CA ALA A 223 -3.86 1.54 19.88
C ALA A 223 -2.45 1.23 20.41
N VAL A 224 -2.36 1.02 21.69
CA VAL A 224 -1.17 0.49 22.37
C VAL A 224 -1.61 -0.66 23.26
N TYR A 225 -0.74 -1.64 23.47
CA TYR A 225 -0.98 -2.67 24.46
C TYR A 225 -1.07 -2.04 25.85
N PRO A 226 -2.01 -2.51 26.69
CA PRO A 226 -2.04 -2.09 28.08
C PRO A 226 -0.67 -2.33 28.71
N LEU A 227 -0.13 -1.32 29.39
CA LEU A 227 1.06 -1.48 30.20
C LEU A 227 0.87 -2.65 31.17
N ALA A 228 1.84 -3.55 31.26
CA ALA A 228 1.82 -4.57 32.30
C ALA A 228 1.63 -3.88 33.68
N LYS A 229 0.85 -4.49 34.58
CA LYS A 229 0.54 -3.91 35.90
C LYS A 229 1.79 -3.43 36.64
N ASP A 230 2.92 -4.13 36.45
CA ASP A 230 4.21 -3.82 37.06
C ASP A 230 4.82 -2.48 36.64
N ILE A 231 4.41 -1.93 35.49
CA ILE A 231 4.85 -0.61 35.01
C ILE A 231 3.90 0.49 35.49
N ALA A 232 2.62 0.17 35.69
CA ALA A 232 1.63 1.12 36.21
C ALA A 232 1.90 1.54 37.64
N ASP A 233 2.60 0.68 38.42
CA ASP A 233 2.93 0.89 39.84
C ASP A 233 4.33 1.51 40.05
N MET A 234 5.08 1.85 38.99
CA MET A 234 6.37 2.55 39.13
C MET A 234 6.15 3.99 39.62
N PRO A 235 6.81 4.42 40.70
CA PRO A 235 6.74 5.81 41.16
C PRO A 235 7.25 6.76 40.06
N ARG A 236 6.47 7.80 39.83
CA ARG A 236 6.80 8.88 38.88
C ARG A 236 7.88 9.79 39.43
#